data_801816f9aa4bba8ebdae003a0ec4f1d8
#
_entry.id   801816f9aa4bba8ebdae003a0ec4f1d8
#
_cell.length_a   1.000
_cell.length_b   1.000
_cell.length_c   1.000
_cell.angle_alpha   90.00
_cell.angle_beta   90.00
_cell.angle_gamma   90.00
#
_symmetry.space_group_name_H-M   'P 1'
#
loop_
_entity.id
_entity.type
_entity.pdbx_description
1 polymer ?
#
loop_
_entity_poly.entity_id
_entity_poly.type
_entity_poly.pdbx_seq_one_letter_code
_entity_poly.pdbx_strand_id
1 'polypeptide(L)'
;LFLHPSLQMPGKYSVPESLLKFFTRITCMGATAKLALSIRDYGDEPVHGIKVVPPLLRQEAKTIIRHHGDYIMGYMLNAGFAEDVKAWHEKHPHTRLHFFWDQPDAPEELKVDDTLTFHRINDEKFLKMMAGCKAFATTAGFESVCEALYMGKPCMLIPAHVEQECNAMDAEREMAGMVSEDFDIDKLKAFARDYEEDVEFRMWENHAECRIVAAIENAYETYYHRKENQAYEEENDSIVAASSLVVPARRVWQG
;
A
#
# COMPACT_ATOMS: atom_id res chain seq x y z
N LEU A 1 -2.17 2.06 -7.01
CA LEU A 1 -1.25 1.62 -8.06
C LEU A 1 -1.91 0.71 -9.11
N PHE A 2 -2.96 -0.08 -8.78
CA PHE A 2 -3.58 -1.10 -9.66
C PHE A 2 -4.10 -0.61 -11.04
N LEU A 3 -4.24 0.70 -11.25
CA LEU A 3 -4.57 1.30 -12.54
C LEU A 3 -3.35 1.85 -13.28
N HIS A 4 -2.17 1.80 -12.69
CA HIS A 4 -0.95 2.31 -13.30
C HIS A 4 -0.41 1.30 -14.33
N PRO A 5 -0.02 1.73 -15.54
CA PRO A 5 0.43 0.82 -16.59
C PRO A 5 1.75 0.10 -16.27
N SER A 6 2.58 0.67 -15.40
CA SER A 6 3.85 0.04 -14.99
C SER A 6 3.66 -1.10 -13.99
N LEU A 7 2.49 -1.21 -13.35
CA LEU A 7 2.22 -2.33 -12.46
C LEU A 7 1.97 -3.60 -13.26
N GLN A 8 2.79 -4.62 -13.05
CA GLN A 8 2.57 -5.92 -13.62
C GLN A 8 1.51 -6.69 -12.83
N MET A 9 0.56 -7.26 -13.54
CA MET A 9 -0.48 -8.11 -12.95
C MET A 9 -0.06 -9.59 -13.09
N PRO A 10 -0.45 -10.47 -12.14
CA PRO A 10 -0.05 -11.88 -12.15
C PRO A 10 -0.39 -12.67 -13.42
N GLY A 11 -1.41 -12.26 -14.17
CA GLY A 11 -1.83 -12.87 -15.43
C GLY A 11 -2.56 -14.22 -15.31
N LYS A 12 -2.34 -14.94 -14.22
CA LYS A 12 -2.99 -16.26 -13.96
C LYS A 12 -4.45 -16.12 -13.46
N TYR A 13 -4.85 -14.92 -13.03
CA TYR A 13 -6.17 -14.63 -12.47
C TYR A 13 -6.90 -13.53 -13.25
N SER A 14 -7.15 -13.74 -14.55
CA SER A 14 -7.73 -12.70 -15.42
C SER A 14 -9.06 -12.11 -14.90
N VAL A 15 -9.92 -12.92 -14.28
CA VAL A 15 -11.20 -12.47 -13.72
C VAL A 15 -11.00 -11.69 -12.41
N PRO A 16 -10.28 -12.21 -11.38
CA PRO A 16 -9.96 -11.44 -10.18
C PRO A 16 -9.22 -10.12 -10.45
N GLU A 17 -8.27 -10.11 -11.39
CA GLU A 17 -7.56 -8.91 -11.80
C GLU A 17 -8.48 -7.87 -12.44
N SER A 18 -9.37 -8.32 -13.32
CA SER A 18 -10.37 -7.45 -13.95
C SER A 18 -11.33 -6.85 -12.93
N LEU A 19 -11.76 -7.64 -11.95
CA LEU A 19 -12.60 -7.18 -10.84
C LEU A 19 -11.85 -6.18 -9.95
N LEU A 20 -10.58 -6.42 -9.63
CA LEU A 20 -9.74 -5.51 -8.85
C LEU A 20 -9.62 -4.16 -9.56
N LYS A 21 -9.30 -4.15 -10.85
CA LYS A 21 -9.23 -2.93 -11.67
C LYS A 21 -10.57 -2.21 -11.78
N PHE A 22 -11.65 -2.97 -11.97
CA PHE A 22 -13.01 -2.42 -12.04
C PHE A 22 -13.42 -1.79 -10.71
N PHE A 23 -13.21 -2.47 -9.60
CA PHE A 23 -13.47 -1.94 -8.26
C PHE A 23 -12.66 -0.67 -7.99
N THR A 24 -11.37 -0.69 -8.31
CA THR A 24 -10.50 0.49 -8.17
C THR A 24 -11.00 1.68 -9.01
N ARG A 25 -11.48 1.44 -10.24
CA ARG A 25 -12.07 2.50 -11.07
C ARG A 25 -13.33 3.10 -10.44
N ILE A 26 -14.23 2.25 -9.92
CA ILE A 26 -15.47 2.71 -9.27
C ILE A 26 -15.14 3.53 -8.02
N THR A 27 -14.26 3.05 -7.17
CA THR A 27 -13.88 3.76 -5.93
C THR A 27 -13.19 5.09 -6.19
N CYS A 28 -12.52 5.23 -7.35
CA CYS A 28 -11.87 6.47 -7.77
C CYS A 28 -12.78 7.39 -8.63
N MET A 29 -14.06 7.01 -8.88
CA MET A 29 -14.96 7.86 -9.66
C MET A 29 -15.27 9.17 -8.94
N GLY A 30 -15.18 10.28 -9.68
CA GLY A 30 -15.41 11.62 -9.13
C GLY A 30 -14.27 12.19 -8.28
N ALA A 31 -13.19 11.44 -8.06
CA ALA A 31 -12.02 11.96 -7.35
C ALA A 31 -11.33 13.07 -8.17
N THR A 32 -11.01 14.19 -7.54
CA THR A 32 -10.27 15.31 -8.16
C THR A 32 -8.83 14.92 -8.46
N ALA A 33 -8.21 14.09 -7.61
CA ALA A 33 -6.88 13.51 -7.82
C ALA A 33 -6.86 12.05 -7.36
N LYS A 34 -5.94 11.27 -7.91
CA LYS A 34 -5.68 9.87 -7.55
C LYS A 34 -4.23 9.73 -7.16
N LEU A 35 -3.97 9.32 -5.94
CA LEU A 35 -2.64 9.05 -5.45
C LEU A 35 -2.41 7.54 -5.44
N ALA A 36 -1.33 7.10 -6.10
CA ALA A 36 -0.91 5.71 -6.12
C ALA A 36 0.31 5.55 -5.22
N LEU A 37 0.12 4.92 -4.06
CA LEU A 37 1.23 4.55 -3.20
C LEU A 37 2.10 3.50 -3.88
N SER A 38 3.41 3.69 -3.86
CA SER A 38 4.37 2.80 -4.53
C SER A 38 5.69 2.71 -3.79
N ILE A 39 6.33 1.54 -3.87
CA ILE A 39 7.69 1.33 -3.33
C ILE A 39 8.78 1.98 -4.21
N ARG A 40 8.44 2.41 -5.43
CA ARG A 40 9.33 3.11 -6.36
C ARG A 40 8.61 4.25 -7.07
N ASP A 41 9.39 5.20 -7.57
CA ASP A 41 8.88 6.26 -8.44
C ASP A 41 8.73 5.73 -9.88
N TYR A 42 7.53 5.29 -10.22
CA TYR A 42 7.19 4.88 -11.60
C TYR A 42 6.82 6.05 -12.51
N GLY A 43 6.89 7.28 -11.99
CA GLY A 43 6.39 8.47 -12.66
C GLY A 43 4.88 8.60 -12.59
N ASP A 44 4.39 9.81 -12.80
CA ASP A 44 2.95 10.09 -12.85
C ASP A 44 2.33 9.55 -14.14
N GLU A 45 1.06 9.12 -14.06
CA GLU A 45 0.28 8.69 -15.23
C GLU A 45 -0.81 9.72 -15.54
N PRO A 46 -0.55 10.64 -16.51
CA PRO A 46 -1.41 11.80 -16.76
C PRO A 46 -2.74 11.43 -17.45
N VAL A 47 -2.80 10.35 -18.24
CA VAL A 47 -4.02 9.96 -18.99
C VAL A 47 -5.16 9.60 -18.03
N HIS A 48 -4.83 8.95 -16.92
CA HIS A 48 -5.82 8.58 -15.89
C HIS A 48 -5.78 9.50 -14.68
N GLY A 49 -4.91 10.53 -14.68
CA GLY A 49 -4.74 11.47 -13.59
C GLY A 49 -4.20 10.82 -12.30
N ILE A 50 -3.27 9.88 -12.45
CA ILE A 50 -2.65 9.19 -11.32
C ILE A 50 -1.31 9.84 -11.00
N LYS A 51 -1.14 10.26 -9.75
CA LYS A 51 0.14 10.70 -9.20
C LYS A 51 0.75 9.57 -8.37
N VAL A 52 1.99 9.21 -8.68
CA VAL A 52 2.73 8.22 -7.92
C VAL A 52 3.43 8.90 -6.75
N VAL A 53 3.15 8.40 -5.55
CA VAL A 53 3.69 8.93 -4.31
C VAL A 53 4.27 7.80 -3.45
N PRO A 54 5.25 8.10 -2.58
CA PRO A 54 5.76 7.12 -1.63
C PRO A 54 4.66 6.64 -0.67
N PRO A 55 4.83 5.46 -0.05
CA PRO A 55 3.97 5.04 1.05
C PRO A 55 4.06 6.01 2.23
N LEU A 56 2.96 6.18 2.95
CA LEU A 56 2.94 6.96 4.18
C LEU A 56 3.17 6.01 5.36
N LEU A 57 4.37 6.05 5.94
CA LEU A 57 4.74 5.22 7.06
C LEU A 57 4.42 5.87 8.39
N ARG A 58 4.15 5.05 9.41
CA ARG A 58 3.99 5.52 10.79
C ARG A 58 5.28 6.18 11.29
N GLN A 59 5.14 7.28 12.01
CA GLN A 59 6.30 8.01 12.54
C GLN A 59 7.16 7.13 13.46
N GLU A 60 6.52 6.23 14.20
CA GLU A 60 7.18 5.26 15.07
C GLU A 60 8.10 4.33 14.26
N ALA A 61 7.66 3.86 13.09
CA ALA A 61 8.50 3.04 12.21
C ALA A 61 9.75 3.77 11.72
N LYS A 62 9.67 5.09 11.55
CA LYS A 62 10.78 5.94 11.09
C LYS A 62 11.76 6.30 12.20
N THR A 63 11.31 6.37 13.44
CA THR A 63 12.11 6.85 14.58
C THR A 63 12.63 5.75 15.50
N ILE A 64 12.11 4.53 15.37
CA ILE A 64 12.51 3.41 16.22
C ILE A 64 13.99 3.04 16.01
N ILE A 65 14.69 2.80 17.11
CA ILE A 65 16.09 2.38 17.05
C ILE A 65 16.15 0.92 16.59
N ARG A 66 16.77 0.71 15.44
CA ARG A 66 17.02 -0.63 14.90
C ARG A 66 18.11 -1.33 15.73
N HIS A 67 17.91 -2.62 15.96
CA HIS A 67 18.88 -3.46 16.65
C HIS A 67 18.92 -4.86 16.01
N HIS A 68 19.88 -5.68 16.40
CA HIS A 68 20.08 -7.01 15.85
C HIS A 68 19.72 -8.07 16.88
N GLY A 69 18.47 -8.48 16.91
CA GLY A 69 18.01 -9.63 17.68
C GLY A 69 18.29 -10.94 16.96
N ASP A 70 18.19 -12.04 17.69
CA ASP A 70 18.43 -13.39 17.17
C ASP A 70 17.11 -14.13 16.93
N TYR A 71 16.23 -13.55 16.11
CA TYR A 71 14.93 -14.15 15.78
C TYR A 71 14.44 -13.71 14.40
N ILE A 72 13.57 -14.54 13.84
CA ILE A 72 12.78 -14.22 12.66
C ILE A 72 11.38 -13.82 13.14
N MET A 73 10.84 -12.76 12.55
CA MET A 73 9.49 -12.29 12.82
C MET A 73 8.57 -12.62 11.66
N GLY A 74 7.33 -12.93 11.96
CA GLY A 74 6.30 -13.09 10.94
C GLY A 74 5.00 -12.38 11.29
N TYR A 75 4.19 -12.13 10.26
CA TYR A 75 2.83 -11.67 10.36
C TYR A 75 1.93 -12.46 9.43
N MET A 76 0.86 -13.02 9.97
CA MET A 76 -0.13 -13.78 9.22
C MET A 76 -1.53 -13.24 9.47
N LEU A 77 -2.23 -12.91 8.41
CA LEU A 77 -3.63 -12.49 8.49
C LEU A 77 -4.56 -13.68 8.78
N ASN A 78 -4.19 -14.88 8.30
CA ASN A 78 -4.97 -16.11 8.47
C ASN A 78 -4.22 -17.07 9.41
N ALA A 79 -4.90 -17.48 10.49
CA ALA A 79 -4.38 -18.45 11.46
C ALA A 79 -4.08 -19.83 10.84
N GLY A 80 -4.61 -20.16 9.66
CA GLY A 80 -4.31 -21.41 8.96
C GLY A 80 -2.82 -21.63 8.72
N PHE A 81 -2.05 -20.56 8.50
CA PHE A 81 -0.60 -20.64 8.35
C PHE A 81 0.16 -21.00 9.65
N ALA A 82 -0.49 -20.93 10.82
CA ALA A 82 0.17 -21.24 12.08
C ALA A 82 0.61 -22.70 12.16
N GLU A 83 -0.13 -23.62 11.54
CA GLU A 83 0.22 -25.04 11.53
C GLU A 83 1.45 -25.31 10.65
N ASP A 84 1.60 -24.59 9.53
CA ASP A 84 2.77 -24.69 8.66
C ASP A 84 4.02 -24.20 9.39
N VAL A 85 3.90 -23.08 10.12
CA VAL A 85 5.00 -22.53 10.95
C VAL A 85 5.38 -23.52 12.05
N LYS A 86 4.42 -24.13 12.76
CA LYS A 86 4.68 -25.15 13.78
C LYS A 86 5.37 -26.37 13.19
N ALA A 87 4.86 -26.89 12.06
CA ALA A 87 5.42 -28.06 11.39
C ALA A 87 6.86 -27.82 10.89
N TRP A 88 7.17 -26.60 10.44
CA TRP A 88 8.54 -26.21 10.13
C TRP A 88 9.39 -26.15 11.40
N HIS A 89 8.87 -25.53 12.46
CA HIS A 89 9.58 -25.33 13.73
C HIS A 89 9.92 -26.66 14.43
N GLU A 90 9.06 -27.65 14.38
CA GLU A 90 9.33 -29.00 14.92
C GLU A 90 10.62 -29.61 14.35
N LYS A 91 10.95 -29.29 13.10
CA LYS A 91 12.19 -29.73 12.45
C LYS A 91 13.38 -28.82 12.76
N HIS A 92 13.11 -27.60 13.26
CA HIS A 92 14.12 -26.55 13.49
C HIS A 92 13.97 -25.91 14.90
N PRO A 93 13.97 -26.69 16.00
CA PRO A 93 13.57 -26.23 17.33
C PRO A 93 14.50 -25.18 17.95
N HIS A 94 15.66 -24.93 17.36
CA HIS A 94 16.62 -23.92 17.82
C HIS A 94 16.45 -22.55 17.12
N THR A 95 15.58 -22.45 16.13
CA THR A 95 15.33 -21.18 15.46
C THR A 95 14.27 -20.37 16.21
N ARG A 96 14.63 -19.19 16.67
CA ARG A 96 13.68 -18.31 17.37
C ARG A 96 12.73 -17.66 16.38
N LEU A 97 11.43 -17.89 16.60
CA LEU A 97 10.33 -17.40 15.78
C LEU A 97 9.32 -16.63 16.63
N HIS A 98 8.94 -15.45 16.16
CA HIS A 98 7.88 -14.66 16.73
C HIS A 98 6.89 -14.30 15.64
N PHE A 99 5.66 -14.82 15.70
CA PHE A 99 4.63 -14.59 14.72
C PHE A 99 3.47 -13.80 15.31
N PHE A 100 3.08 -12.73 14.63
CA PHE A 100 1.85 -11.99 14.93
C PHE A 100 0.71 -12.54 14.09
N TRP A 101 -0.47 -12.66 14.69
CA TRP A 101 -1.68 -13.15 14.05
C TRP A 101 -2.93 -12.40 14.48
N ASP A 102 -3.93 -12.36 13.60
CA ASP A 102 -5.22 -11.78 13.89
C ASP A 102 -6.14 -12.83 14.54
N GLN A 103 -5.95 -13.01 15.85
CA GLN A 103 -6.76 -13.91 16.69
C GLN A 103 -7.20 -13.15 17.94
N PRO A 104 -8.35 -12.45 17.90
CA PRO A 104 -8.81 -11.61 19.02
C PRO A 104 -9.01 -12.36 20.34
N ASP A 105 -9.42 -13.66 20.26
CA ASP A 105 -9.67 -14.51 21.41
C ASP A 105 -8.39 -15.21 21.95
N ALA A 106 -7.27 -15.10 21.24
CA ALA A 106 -6.01 -15.68 21.70
C ALA A 106 -5.42 -14.84 22.85
N PRO A 107 -4.61 -15.45 23.74
CA PRO A 107 -3.84 -14.70 24.72
C PRO A 107 -2.88 -13.72 24.01
N GLU A 108 -2.43 -12.69 24.72
CA GLU A 108 -1.47 -11.72 24.17
C GLU A 108 -0.20 -12.40 23.65
N GLU A 109 0.23 -13.47 24.34
CA GLU A 109 1.34 -14.34 23.94
C GLU A 109 0.94 -15.80 24.12
N LEU A 110 1.03 -16.57 23.06
CA LEU A 110 0.92 -18.02 23.05
C LEU A 110 2.30 -18.63 22.81
N LYS A 111 2.99 -19.01 23.89
CA LYS A 111 4.27 -19.74 23.79
C LYS A 111 3.97 -21.19 23.42
N VAL A 112 4.52 -21.62 22.28
CA VAL A 112 4.49 -23.03 21.88
C VAL A 112 5.61 -23.77 22.60
N ASP A 113 6.82 -23.15 22.63
CA ASP A 113 7.99 -23.58 23.37
C ASP A 113 8.91 -22.39 23.69
N ASP A 114 10.19 -22.63 24.02
CA ASP A 114 11.15 -21.59 24.35
C ASP A 114 11.60 -20.76 23.14
N THR A 115 11.31 -21.19 21.92
CA THR A 115 11.79 -20.61 20.67
C THR A 115 10.70 -20.23 19.69
N LEU A 116 9.44 -20.67 19.86
CA LEU A 116 8.31 -20.27 19.07
C LEU A 116 7.22 -19.62 19.92
N THR A 117 6.89 -18.36 19.60
CA THR A 117 5.80 -17.61 20.24
C THR A 117 4.90 -16.96 19.20
N PHE A 118 3.60 -17.16 19.33
CA PHE A 118 2.60 -16.38 18.63
C PHE A 118 2.15 -15.20 19.49
N HIS A 119 1.97 -14.04 18.87
CA HIS A 119 1.54 -12.80 19.50
C HIS A 119 0.23 -12.33 18.91
N ARG A 120 -0.69 -11.90 19.76
CA ARG A 120 -1.83 -11.12 19.30
C ARG A 120 -1.33 -9.78 18.76
N ILE A 121 -1.98 -9.25 17.71
CA ILE A 121 -1.60 -7.96 17.09
C ILE A 121 -1.59 -6.86 18.14
N ASN A 122 -0.48 -6.15 18.20
CA ASN A 122 -0.27 -4.97 19.01
C ASN A 122 0.75 -4.08 18.29
N ASP A 123 0.34 -2.89 17.90
CA ASP A 123 1.10 -2.01 17.01
C ASP A 123 2.48 -1.64 17.52
N GLU A 124 2.58 -1.28 18.80
CA GLU A 124 3.84 -0.88 19.41
C GLU A 124 4.82 -2.06 19.50
N LYS A 125 4.33 -3.21 19.97
CA LYS A 125 5.11 -4.44 20.08
C LYS A 125 5.55 -4.93 18.71
N PHE A 126 4.65 -4.86 17.72
CA PHE A 126 4.92 -5.26 16.34
C PHE A 126 6.12 -4.48 15.77
N LEU A 127 6.10 -3.15 15.85
CA LEU A 127 7.20 -2.32 15.35
C LEU A 127 8.51 -2.54 16.12
N LYS A 128 8.45 -2.67 17.44
CA LYS A 128 9.64 -2.97 18.26
C LYS A 128 10.29 -4.29 17.87
N MET A 129 9.48 -5.31 17.64
CA MET A 129 9.98 -6.61 17.23
C MET A 129 10.47 -6.60 15.78
N MET A 130 9.77 -5.89 14.87
CA MET A 130 10.25 -5.71 13.51
C MET A 130 11.63 -5.02 13.48
N ALA A 131 11.82 -3.97 14.27
CA ALA A 131 13.09 -3.25 14.35
C ALA A 131 14.26 -4.14 14.77
N GLY A 132 14.00 -5.21 15.55
CA GLY A 132 14.99 -6.14 16.05
C GLY A 132 15.15 -7.44 15.27
N CYS A 133 14.23 -7.81 14.41
CA CYS A 133 14.29 -9.12 13.74
C CYS A 133 15.43 -9.21 12.72
N LYS A 134 15.88 -10.44 12.43
CA LYS A 134 16.85 -10.74 11.36
C LYS A 134 16.19 -10.70 9.99
N ALA A 135 14.94 -11.14 9.91
CA ALA A 135 14.14 -11.23 8.69
C ALA A 135 12.67 -11.21 9.05
N PHE A 136 11.83 -10.82 8.09
CA PHE A 136 10.40 -10.69 8.24
C PHE A 136 9.64 -11.52 7.19
N ALA A 137 8.69 -12.33 7.62
CA ALA A 137 7.81 -13.10 6.76
C ALA A 137 6.36 -12.60 6.90
N THR A 138 5.66 -12.32 5.80
CA THR A 138 4.32 -11.74 5.89
C THR A 138 3.41 -12.17 4.74
N THR A 139 2.10 -12.13 4.97
CA THR A 139 1.07 -12.32 3.93
C THR A 139 0.95 -11.12 2.98
N ALA A 140 2.05 -10.45 2.68
CA ALA A 140 2.20 -9.41 1.64
C ALA A 140 1.25 -8.19 1.77
N GLY A 141 0.92 -7.78 3.01
CA GLY A 141 0.27 -6.50 3.26
C GLY A 141 1.21 -5.34 2.92
N PHE A 142 0.75 -4.38 2.11
CA PHE A 142 1.60 -3.30 1.57
C PHE A 142 2.32 -2.49 2.67
N GLU A 143 1.59 -2.07 3.70
CA GLU A 143 2.15 -1.20 4.75
C GLU A 143 3.26 -1.89 5.57
N SER A 144 3.03 -3.12 6.04
CA SER A 144 4.02 -3.85 6.83
C SER A 144 5.29 -4.18 6.04
N VAL A 145 5.14 -4.42 4.74
CA VAL A 145 6.29 -4.60 3.82
C VAL A 145 7.08 -3.30 3.71
N CYS A 146 6.42 -2.18 3.51
CA CYS A 146 7.09 -0.88 3.42
C CYS A 146 7.79 -0.48 4.72
N GLU A 147 7.20 -0.76 5.89
CA GLU A 147 7.86 -0.54 7.18
C GLU A 147 9.10 -1.42 7.37
N ALA A 148 9.00 -2.69 6.99
CA ALA A 148 10.14 -3.61 7.04
C ALA A 148 11.29 -3.18 6.11
N LEU A 149 10.96 -2.75 4.88
CA LEU A 149 11.94 -2.20 3.94
C LEU A 149 12.61 -0.94 4.50
N TYR A 150 11.82 -0.03 5.07
CA TYR A 150 12.36 1.18 5.70
C TYR A 150 13.32 0.87 6.84
N MET A 151 13.03 -0.19 7.60
CA MET A 151 13.90 -0.70 8.67
C MET A 151 15.08 -1.57 8.16
N GLY A 152 15.20 -1.76 6.84
CA GLY A 152 16.26 -2.57 6.23
C GLY A 152 16.13 -4.07 6.54
N LYS A 153 14.91 -4.59 6.59
CA LYS A 153 14.65 -6.00 6.88
C LYS A 153 14.42 -6.81 5.61
N PRO A 154 15.13 -7.92 5.40
CA PRO A 154 14.81 -8.85 4.33
C PRO A 154 13.42 -9.42 4.53
N CYS A 155 12.58 -9.36 3.47
CA CYS A 155 11.17 -9.76 3.53
C CYS A 155 10.89 -10.99 2.70
N MET A 156 10.07 -11.92 3.24
CA MET A 156 9.40 -12.97 2.49
C MET A 156 7.90 -12.67 2.44
N LEU A 157 7.35 -12.70 1.23
CA LEU A 157 6.00 -12.30 0.90
C LEU A 157 5.19 -13.52 0.49
N ILE A 158 4.14 -13.84 1.25
CA ILE A 158 3.26 -15.00 1.04
C ILE A 158 1.86 -14.45 0.69
N PRO A 159 1.56 -14.19 -0.59
CA PRO A 159 0.28 -13.61 -0.99
C PRO A 159 -0.85 -14.62 -0.87
N ALA A 160 -1.96 -14.22 -0.23
CA ALA A 160 -3.15 -15.04 -0.07
C ALA A 160 -4.27 -14.71 -1.08
N HIS A 161 -4.20 -13.56 -1.75
CA HIS A 161 -5.20 -13.12 -2.74
C HIS A 161 -4.58 -12.18 -3.77
N VAL A 162 -5.32 -11.89 -4.86
CA VAL A 162 -4.83 -11.19 -6.06
C VAL A 162 -4.19 -9.81 -5.77
N GLU A 163 -4.71 -9.05 -4.84
CA GLU A 163 -4.11 -7.77 -4.44
C GLU A 163 -2.72 -7.96 -3.84
N GLN A 164 -2.60 -8.92 -2.92
CA GLN A 164 -1.32 -9.25 -2.30
C GLN A 164 -0.34 -9.86 -3.31
N GLU A 165 -0.82 -10.62 -4.29
CA GLU A 165 0.03 -11.09 -5.39
C GLU A 165 0.58 -9.94 -6.22
N CYS A 166 -0.23 -8.93 -6.54
CA CYS A 166 0.25 -7.73 -7.22
C CYS A 166 1.33 -7.01 -6.41
N ASN A 167 1.09 -6.82 -5.11
CA ASN A 167 2.06 -6.17 -4.22
C ASN A 167 3.35 -6.99 -4.09
N ALA A 168 3.24 -8.31 -3.96
CA ALA A 168 4.38 -9.20 -3.82
C ALA A 168 5.24 -9.23 -5.11
N MET A 169 4.61 -9.32 -6.28
CA MET A 169 5.31 -9.26 -7.56
C MET A 169 5.99 -7.91 -7.79
N ASP A 170 5.35 -6.82 -7.37
CA ASP A 170 5.93 -5.49 -7.46
C ASP A 170 7.15 -5.36 -6.55
N ALA A 171 7.05 -5.85 -5.31
CA ALA A 171 8.15 -5.87 -4.36
C ALA A 171 9.32 -6.77 -4.84
N GLU A 172 9.04 -7.95 -5.39
CA GLU A 172 10.08 -8.86 -5.91
C GLU A 172 10.80 -8.24 -7.13
N ARG A 173 10.05 -7.64 -8.05
CA ARG A 173 10.62 -6.95 -9.22
C ARG A 173 11.59 -5.83 -8.80
N GLU A 174 11.26 -5.12 -7.73
CA GLU A 174 12.08 -4.04 -7.19
C GLU A 174 13.13 -4.53 -6.19
N MET A 175 13.36 -5.85 -6.09
CA MET A 175 14.29 -6.49 -5.16
C MET A 175 14.04 -6.15 -3.68
N ALA A 176 12.81 -5.74 -3.37
CA ALA A 176 12.38 -5.34 -2.04
C ALA A 176 12.00 -6.53 -1.14
N GLY A 177 11.92 -7.74 -1.70
CA GLY A 177 11.61 -8.98 -0.99
C GLY A 177 11.61 -10.17 -1.93
N MET A 178 11.40 -11.35 -1.38
CA MET A 178 11.20 -12.58 -2.13
C MET A 178 9.77 -13.08 -2.01
N VAL A 179 9.21 -13.67 -3.05
CA VAL A 179 7.87 -14.28 -3.02
C VAL A 179 7.97 -15.77 -2.71
N SER A 180 7.07 -16.27 -1.88
CA SER A 180 6.93 -17.69 -1.55
C SER A 180 5.45 -18.09 -1.52
N GLU A 181 5.16 -19.38 -1.73
CA GLU A 181 3.80 -19.91 -1.62
C GLU A 181 3.44 -20.26 -0.16
N ASP A 182 4.44 -20.43 0.69
CA ASP A 182 4.33 -20.80 2.09
C ASP A 182 5.39 -20.11 2.95
N PHE A 183 5.31 -20.29 4.27
CA PHE A 183 6.30 -19.79 5.23
C PHE A 183 7.56 -20.67 5.26
N ASP A 184 8.25 -20.80 4.13
CA ASP A 184 9.53 -21.49 4.02
C ASP A 184 10.66 -20.65 4.64
N ILE A 185 10.85 -20.82 5.95
CA ILE A 185 11.84 -20.06 6.71
C ILE A 185 13.27 -20.36 6.27
N ASP A 186 13.57 -21.51 5.68
CA ASP A 186 14.92 -21.80 5.16
C ASP A 186 15.23 -20.96 3.93
N LYS A 187 14.27 -20.77 3.04
CA LYS A 187 14.40 -19.83 1.91
C LYS A 187 14.60 -18.40 2.42
N LEU A 188 13.82 -17.97 3.42
CA LEU A 188 13.99 -16.64 4.00
C LEU A 188 15.37 -16.45 4.63
N LYS A 189 15.88 -17.45 5.36
CA LYS A 189 17.24 -17.43 5.91
C LYS A 189 18.33 -17.37 4.85
N ALA A 190 18.12 -18.06 3.73
CA ALA A 190 19.03 -18.01 2.59
C ALA A 190 19.02 -16.61 1.94
N PHE A 191 17.85 -16.07 1.67
CA PHE A 191 17.67 -14.73 1.13
C PHE A 191 18.31 -13.65 2.05
N ALA A 192 18.07 -13.76 3.36
CA ALA A 192 18.58 -12.79 4.33
C ALA A 192 20.12 -12.75 4.45
N ARG A 193 20.85 -13.79 4.01
CA ARG A 193 22.32 -13.79 4.03
C ARG A 193 22.93 -12.82 3.02
N ASP A 194 22.28 -12.72 1.85
CA ASP A 194 22.77 -11.95 0.72
C ASP A 194 22.00 -10.64 0.53
N TYR A 195 21.09 -10.34 1.47
CA TYR A 195 20.24 -9.16 1.40
C TYR A 195 21.03 -7.88 1.70
N GLU A 196 20.94 -6.94 0.79
CA GLU A 196 21.42 -5.58 0.97
C GLU A 196 20.26 -4.63 1.23
N GLU A 197 20.45 -3.70 2.16
CA GLU A 197 19.43 -2.74 2.54
C GLU A 197 19.07 -1.80 1.39
N ASP A 198 17.78 -1.63 1.13
CA ASP A 198 17.26 -0.74 0.10
C ASP A 198 17.32 0.74 0.52
N VAL A 199 18.43 1.37 0.19
CA VAL A 199 18.64 2.80 0.47
C VAL A 199 17.76 3.68 -0.43
N GLU A 200 17.48 3.26 -1.65
CA GLU A 200 16.65 4.02 -2.60
C GLU A 200 15.21 4.12 -2.12
N PHE A 201 14.67 3.04 -1.53
CA PHE A 201 13.35 3.07 -0.93
C PHE A 201 13.25 4.11 0.18
N ARG A 202 14.25 4.17 1.08
CA ARG A 202 14.26 5.19 2.14
C ARG A 202 14.36 6.61 1.59
N MET A 203 15.17 6.83 0.57
CA MET A 203 15.25 8.13 -0.08
C MET A 203 13.92 8.52 -0.71
N TRP A 204 13.25 7.56 -1.36
CA TRP A 204 11.91 7.75 -1.93
C TRP A 204 10.87 8.08 -0.86
N GLU A 205 10.83 7.30 0.23
CA GLU A 205 9.88 7.50 1.32
C GLU A 205 10.06 8.84 2.05
N ASN A 206 11.28 9.33 2.19
CA ASN A 206 11.56 10.64 2.79
C ASN A 206 10.87 11.82 2.04
N HIS A 207 10.42 11.61 0.83
CA HIS A 207 9.65 12.60 0.07
C HIS A 207 8.12 12.42 0.22
N ALA A 208 7.64 11.46 1.01
CA ALA A 208 6.22 11.13 1.12
C ALA A 208 5.37 12.35 1.53
N GLU A 209 5.72 13.00 2.63
CA GLU A 209 4.96 14.12 3.16
C GLU A 209 4.87 15.26 2.14
N CYS A 210 5.99 15.72 1.60
CA CYS A 210 5.98 16.85 0.67
C CYS A 210 5.25 16.52 -0.65
N ARG A 211 5.39 15.30 -1.19
CA ARG A 211 4.69 14.90 -2.43
C ARG A 211 3.19 14.74 -2.22
N ILE A 212 2.78 14.15 -1.09
CA ILE A 212 1.36 13.97 -0.77
C ILE A 212 0.69 15.32 -0.50
N VAL A 213 1.32 16.18 0.31
CA VAL A 213 0.80 17.52 0.60
C VAL A 213 0.67 18.35 -0.69
N ALA A 214 1.72 18.40 -1.52
CA ALA A 214 1.66 19.11 -2.79
C ALA A 214 0.58 18.56 -3.73
N ALA A 215 0.34 17.25 -3.73
CA ALA A 215 -0.72 16.66 -4.53
C ALA A 215 -2.12 17.02 -4.02
N ILE A 216 -2.30 17.10 -2.70
CA ILE A 216 -3.56 17.54 -2.07
C ILE A 216 -3.82 19.02 -2.36
N GLU A 217 -2.82 19.88 -2.22
CA GLU A 217 -2.91 21.32 -2.51
C GLU A 217 -3.29 21.56 -3.98
N ASN A 218 -2.62 20.90 -4.92
CA ASN A 218 -2.96 20.95 -6.34
C ASN A 218 -4.40 20.47 -6.62
N ALA A 219 -4.84 19.42 -5.95
CA ALA A 219 -6.21 18.92 -6.10
C ALA A 219 -7.24 19.92 -5.57
N TYR A 220 -6.93 20.55 -4.45
CA TYR A 220 -7.76 21.60 -3.85
C TYR A 220 -7.91 22.80 -4.81
N GLU A 221 -6.81 23.36 -5.30
CA GLU A 221 -6.82 24.47 -6.26
C GLU A 221 -7.60 24.10 -7.53
N THR A 222 -7.34 22.92 -8.11
CA THR A 222 -8.05 22.42 -9.29
C THR A 222 -9.57 22.33 -9.05
N TYR A 223 -9.97 21.88 -7.86
CA TYR A 223 -11.39 21.78 -7.50
C TYR A 223 -12.08 23.15 -7.41
N TYR A 224 -11.41 24.12 -6.77
CA TYR A 224 -11.97 25.47 -6.62
C TYR A 224 -12.05 26.22 -7.96
N HIS A 225 -11.01 26.17 -8.78
CA HIS A 225 -11.05 26.77 -10.12
C HIS A 225 -12.14 26.17 -11.02
N ARG A 226 -12.38 24.86 -10.91
CA ARG A 226 -13.52 24.25 -11.63
C ARG A 226 -14.86 24.79 -11.16
N LYS A 227 -15.04 24.95 -9.86
CA LYS A 227 -16.28 25.51 -9.29
C LYS A 227 -16.49 26.97 -9.68
N GLU A 228 -15.44 27.78 -9.64
CA GLU A 228 -15.51 29.18 -10.07
C GLU A 228 -15.91 29.28 -11.56
N ASN A 229 -15.29 28.48 -12.42
CA ASN A 229 -15.61 28.44 -13.84
C ASN A 229 -17.04 27.96 -14.09
N GLN A 230 -17.52 26.94 -13.40
CA GLN A 230 -18.91 26.48 -13.50
C GLN A 230 -19.91 27.55 -13.07
N ALA A 231 -19.64 28.22 -11.95
CA ALA A 231 -20.51 29.31 -11.49
C ALA A 231 -20.55 30.46 -12.51
N TYR A 232 -19.42 30.80 -13.12
CA TYR A 232 -19.34 31.81 -14.17
C TYR A 232 -20.11 31.41 -15.45
N GLU A 233 -20.01 30.14 -15.86
CA GLU A 233 -20.78 29.61 -17.00
C GLU A 233 -22.30 29.63 -16.73
N GLU A 234 -22.74 29.19 -15.57
CA GLU A 234 -24.14 29.21 -15.15
C GLU A 234 -24.72 30.65 -15.10
N GLU A 235 -23.93 31.60 -14.61
CA GLU A 235 -24.32 33.01 -14.59
C GLU A 235 -24.44 33.58 -16.02
N ASN A 236 -23.49 33.30 -16.91
CA ASN A 236 -23.54 33.72 -18.29
C ASN A 236 -24.73 33.10 -19.06
N ASP A 237 -24.98 31.81 -18.87
CA ASP A 237 -26.13 31.13 -19.48
C ASP A 237 -27.45 31.74 -19.00
N SER A 238 -27.55 32.12 -17.74
CA SER A 238 -28.69 32.79 -17.17
C SER A 238 -28.91 34.18 -17.79
N ILE A 239 -27.82 34.94 -18.03
CA ILE A 239 -27.86 36.26 -18.68
C ILE A 239 -28.31 36.13 -20.15
N VAL A 240 -27.76 35.14 -20.87
CA VAL A 240 -28.12 34.85 -22.26
C VAL A 240 -29.60 34.45 -22.37
N ALA A 241 -30.06 33.57 -21.48
CA ALA A 241 -31.47 33.18 -21.43
C ALA A 241 -32.39 34.37 -21.15
N ALA A 242 -32.02 35.24 -20.20
CA ALA A 242 -32.79 36.44 -19.88
C ALA A 242 -32.82 37.45 -21.07
N SER A 243 -31.72 37.62 -21.78
CA SER A 243 -31.62 38.51 -22.95
C SER A 243 -32.42 38.00 -24.17
N SER A 244 -32.56 36.68 -24.31
CA SER A 244 -33.36 36.07 -25.38
C SER A 244 -34.87 36.20 -25.17
N LEU A 245 -35.32 36.48 -23.94
CA LEU A 245 -36.74 36.74 -23.62
C LEU A 245 -37.18 38.18 -23.89
N VAL A 246 -36.28 39.10 -24.22
CA VAL A 246 -36.63 40.46 -24.61
C VAL A 246 -37.03 40.47 -26.06
N VAL A 247 -38.30 40.19 -26.32
CA VAL A 247 -38.94 40.33 -27.66
C VAL A 247 -38.93 41.83 -28.03
N PRO A 248 -38.36 42.26 -29.17
CA PRO A 248 -38.43 43.66 -29.56
C PRO A 248 -39.90 44.03 -29.84
N ALA A 249 -40.37 45.05 -29.15
CA ALA A 249 -41.72 45.59 -29.37
C ALA A 249 -41.89 45.96 -30.86
N ARG A 250 -42.73 45.24 -31.58
CA ARG A 250 -43.13 45.60 -32.97
C ARG A 250 -43.73 46.98 -32.93
N ARG A 251 -43.09 47.96 -33.57
CA ARG A 251 -43.69 49.24 -33.89
C ARG A 251 -44.88 48.97 -34.83
N VAL A 252 -46.07 49.09 -34.30
CA VAL A 252 -47.25 49.16 -35.12
C VAL A 252 -47.27 50.57 -35.76
N TRP A 253 -46.95 50.64 -37.03
CA TRP A 253 -47.26 51.82 -37.83
C TRP A 253 -48.75 51.82 -38.14
N GLN A 254 -49.49 52.77 -37.58
CA GLN A 254 -50.78 53.15 -38.09
C GLN A 254 -50.55 54.17 -39.20
N GLY A 255 -50.94 53.82 -40.45
CA GLY A 255 -51.13 54.68 -41.58
C GLY A 255 -52.63 54.88 -41.85
#